data_8a0f632eec6dbbbc004750740ef21b58
#
_entry.id   8a0f632eec6dbbbc004750740ef21b58
#
_cell.length_a   1.000
_cell.length_b   1.000
_cell.length_c   1.000
_cell.angle_alpha   90.00
_cell.angle_beta   90.00
_cell.angle_gamma   90.00
#
_symmetry.space_group_name_H-M   'P 1'
#
loop_
_entity.id
_entity.type
_entity.pdbx_description
1 polymer ?
#
loop_
_entity_poly.entity_id
_entity_poly.type
_entity_poly.pdbx_seq_one_letter_code
_entity_poly.pdbx_strand_id
1 'polypeptide(L)'
;MIRRAAPSDLDAWASLRHALWPEESAAAHRAELAEALSELDLDALDLVALLDGEVVGFAEARLRRDYVNGCDTSPVAFLEGIYVAPAHRTAGVARALCAAVEEWGTGLGCAELASDALLDNAASHAFHEAIGFEETERVVYFRKRLSPSRP
;
A
#
# COMPACT_ATOMS: atom_id res chain seq x y z
N MET A 1 -4.24 15.98 -7.58
CA MET A 1 -3.26 15.43 -8.55
C MET A 1 -2.55 14.22 -7.95
N ILE A 2 -2.41 13.16 -8.73
CA ILE A 2 -1.69 11.95 -8.33
C ILE A 2 -0.38 11.88 -9.13
N ARG A 3 0.74 11.64 -8.46
CA ARG A 3 2.03 11.43 -9.13
C ARG A 3 2.91 10.48 -8.33
N ARG A 4 4.00 10.02 -8.93
CA ARG A 4 5.01 9.24 -8.20
C ARG A 4 5.63 10.10 -7.10
N ALA A 5 5.91 9.46 -5.96
CA ALA A 5 6.57 10.09 -4.85
C ALA A 5 8.02 10.48 -5.20
N ALA A 6 8.47 11.59 -4.68
CA ALA A 6 9.81 12.13 -4.87
C ALA A 6 10.47 12.39 -3.51
N PRO A 7 11.81 12.60 -3.47
CA PRO A 7 12.50 12.88 -2.21
C PRO A 7 11.92 14.06 -1.41
N SER A 8 11.40 15.07 -2.09
CA SER A 8 10.73 16.21 -1.44
C SER A 8 9.44 15.84 -0.70
N ASP A 9 8.88 14.66 -0.93
CA ASP A 9 7.65 14.18 -0.31
C ASP A 9 7.91 13.39 0.98
N LEU A 10 9.17 13.05 1.30
CA LEU A 10 9.51 12.10 2.34
C LEU A 10 8.91 12.43 3.71
N ASP A 11 8.96 13.68 4.15
CA ASP A 11 8.45 14.07 5.47
C ASP A 11 6.92 13.89 5.54
N ALA A 12 6.20 14.40 4.57
CA ALA A 12 4.74 14.29 4.52
C ALA A 12 4.28 12.83 4.34
N TRP A 13 4.93 12.10 3.45
CA TRP A 13 4.64 10.69 3.19
C TRP A 13 4.89 9.82 4.43
N ALA A 14 6.04 10.01 5.10
CA ALA A 14 6.35 9.30 6.35
C ALA A 14 5.34 9.60 7.46
N SER A 15 4.88 10.83 7.55
CA SER A 15 3.84 11.22 8.51
C SER A 15 2.51 10.49 8.25
N LEU A 16 2.09 10.41 6.99
CA LEU A 16 0.89 9.67 6.59
C LEU A 16 1.06 8.16 6.81
N ARG A 17 2.23 7.63 6.53
CA ARG A 17 2.57 6.24 6.77
C ARG A 17 2.51 5.88 8.25
N HIS A 18 3.00 6.78 9.12
CA HIS A 18 2.90 6.62 10.56
C HIS A 18 1.44 6.60 11.03
N ALA A 19 0.58 7.40 10.43
CA ALA A 19 -0.84 7.38 10.75
C ALA A 19 -1.51 6.05 10.37
N LEU A 20 -1.08 5.42 9.29
CA LEU A 20 -1.60 4.12 8.86
C LEU A 20 -0.96 2.96 9.65
N TRP A 21 0.34 3.02 9.89
CA TRP A 21 1.11 1.99 10.59
C TRP A 21 1.85 2.60 11.79
N PRO A 22 1.15 2.85 12.91
CA PRO A 22 1.70 3.58 14.05
C PRO A 22 2.72 2.81 14.89
N GLU A 23 2.94 1.52 14.62
CA GLU A 23 3.91 0.69 15.34
C GLU A 23 5.34 1.16 15.14
N GLU A 24 5.64 1.76 13.98
CA GLU A 24 6.93 2.38 13.71
C GLU A 24 6.82 3.90 13.79
N SER A 25 7.92 4.55 14.17
CA SER A 25 7.98 6.02 14.22
C SER A 25 7.99 6.65 12.82
N ALA A 26 7.59 7.91 12.72
CA ALA A 26 7.69 8.65 11.47
C ALA A 26 9.15 8.71 10.96
N ALA A 27 10.11 8.83 11.87
CA ALA A 27 11.55 8.82 11.51
C ALA A 27 11.98 7.48 10.90
N ALA A 28 11.51 6.35 11.44
CA ALA A 28 11.78 5.02 10.90
C ALA A 28 11.15 4.85 9.52
N HIS A 29 9.91 5.27 9.35
CA HIS A 29 9.24 5.26 8.03
C HIS A 29 10.01 6.11 7.02
N ARG A 30 10.45 7.31 7.43
CA ARG A 30 11.19 8.20 6.54
C ARG A 30 12.50 7.58 6.07
N ALA A 31 13.25 6.94 6.97
CA ALA A 31 14.51 6.28 6.64
C ALA A 31 14.30 5.13 5.63
N GLU A 32 13.28 4.31 5.84
CA GLU A 32 12.91 3.22 4.93
C GLU A 32 12.52 3.74 3.55
N LEU A 33 11.70 4.80 3.50
CA LEU A 33 11.27 5.40 2.25
C LEU A 33 12.42 6.06 1.49
N ALA A 34 13.34 6.71 2.19
CA ALA A 34 14.52 7.32 1.58
C ALA A 34 15.42 6.26 0.92
N GLU A 35 15.60 5.14 1.59
CA GLU A 35 16.36 4.01 1.04
C GLU A 35 15.65 3.43 -0.19
N ALA A 36 14.35 3.21 -0.11
CA ALA A 36 13.56 2.70 -1.23
C ALA A 36 13.62 3.61 -2.45
N LEU A 37 13.55 4.92 -2.26
CA LEU A 37 13.64 5.88 -3.37
C LEU A 37 15.04 5.97 -3.99
N SER A 38 16.07 5.54 -3.28
CA SER A 38 17.44 5.53 -3.81
C SER A 38 17.68 4.42 -4.82
N GLU A 39 16.79 3.44 -4.88
CA GLU A 39 16.88 2.29 -5.77
C GLU A 39 15.81 2.34 -6.86
N LEU A 40 16.18 1.95 -8.08
CA LEU A 40 15.20 1.78 -9.16
C LEU A 40 14.57 0.40 -9.05
N ASP A 41 13.29 0.36 -8.72
CA ASP A 41 12.50 -0.87 -8.68
C ASP A 41 11.29 -0.74 -9.61
N LEU A 42 11.33 -1.44 -10.73
CA LEU A 42 10.25 -1.43 -11.72
C LEU A 42 9.02 -2.23 -11.27
N ASP A 43 9.16 -3.03 -10.20
CA ASP A 43 8.08 -3.80 -9.61
C ASP A 43 7.39 -3.05 -8.46
N ALA A 44 7.76 -1.79 -8.25
CA ALA A 44 7.21 -0.93 -7.20
C ALA A 44 6.54 0.30 -7.80
N LEU A 45 5.42 0.69 -7.18
CA LEU A 45 4.76 1.95 -7.45
C LEU A 45 4.46 2.65 -6.13
N ASP A 46 5.03 3.82 -5.95
CA ASP A 46 4.78 4.67 -4.78
C ASP A 46 4.19 5.99 -5.28
N LEU A 47 2.97 6.26 -4.86
CA LEU A 47 2.19 7.43 -5.29
C LEU A 47 1.89 8.35 -4.14
N VAL A 48 1.88 9.64 -4.41
CA VAL A 48 1.33 10.66 -3.50
C VAL A 48 0.19 11.41 -4.19
N ALA A 49 -0.78 11.81 -3.39
CA ALA A 49 -1.88 12.65 -3.83
C ALA A 49 -1.70 14.05 -3.27
N LEU A 50 -1.83 15.06 -4.12
CA LEU A 50 -1.67 16.46 -3.76
C LEU A 50 -2.97 17.22 -3.98
N LEU A 51 -3.32 18.06 -3.00
CA LEU A 51 -4.36 19.08 -3.12
C LEU A 51 -3.74 20.42 -2.74
N ASP A 52 -3.86 21.40 -3.61
CA ASP A 52 -3.29 22.73 -3.43
C ASP A 52 -1.78 22.69 -3.07
N GLY A 53 -1.06 21.75 -3.69
CA GLY A 53 0.38 21.58 -3.48
C GLY A 53 0.77 20.85 -2.21
N GLU A 54 -0.19 20.41 -1.40
CA GLU A 54 0.05 19.66 -0.17
C GLU A 54 -0.21 18.18 -0.37
N VAL A 55 0.69 17.32 0.15
CA VAL A 55 0.52 15.88 0.13
C VAL A 55 -0.55 15.49 1.15
N VAL A 56 -1.67 14.95 0.66
CA VAL A 56 -2.83 14.60 1.50
C VAL A 56 -3.11 13.09 1.54
N GLY A 57 -2.42 12.30 0.74
CA GLY A 57 -2.59 10.86 0.70
C GLY A 57 -1.46 10.15 -0.02
N PHE A 58 -1.40 8.84 0.12
CA PHE A 58 -0.43 8.01 -0.59
C PHE A 58 -1.01 6.62 -0.90
N ALA A 59 -0.38 5.94 -1.85
CA ALA A 59 -0.58 4.53 -2.11
C ALA A 59 0.77 3.88 -2.42
N GLU A 60 0.97 2.67 -1.93
CA GLU A 60 2.14 1.86 -2.19
C GLU A 60 1.70 0.52 -2.76
N ALA A 61 2.23 0.14 -3.91
CA ALA A 61 1.91 -1.12 -4.57
C ALA A 61 3.18 -1.83 -5.03
N ARG A 62 3.11 -3.13 -5.11
CA ARG A 62 4.21 -3.99 -5.54
C ARG A 62 3.69 -5.05 -6.50
N LEU A 63 4.50 -5.38 -7.48
CA LEU A 63 4.21 -6.50 -8.37
C LEU A 63 4.68 -7.78 -7.69
N ARG A 64 3.79 -8.76 -7.62
CA ARG A 64 4.11 -10.09 -7.07
C ARG A 64 3.97 -11.15 -8.16
N ARG A 65 5.02 -11.94 -8.33
CA ARG A 65 5.08 -13.03 -9.32
C ARG A 65 4.84 -14.39 -8.71
N ASP A 66 4.94 -14.49 -7.37
CA ASP A 66 4.61 -15.69 -6.63
C ASP A 66 3.09 -15.79 -6.41
N TYR A 67 2.66 -16.97 -5.96
CA TYR A 67 1.23 -17.16 -5.64
C TYR A 67 0.78 -16.17 -4.57
N VAL A 68 -0.32 -15.48 -4.85
CA VAL A 68 -0.98 -14.57 -3.90
C VAL A 68 -2.28 -15.21 -3.43
N ASN A 69 -2.43 -15.37 -2.12
CA ASN A 69 -3.64 -15.95 -1.54
C ASN A 69 -4.89 -15.19 -1.99
N GLY A 70 -5.90 -15.94 -2.42
CA GLY A 70 -7.17 -15.38 -2.88
C GLY A 70 -7.17 -14.94 -4.34
N CYS A 71 -6.05 -15.07 -5.06
CA CYS A 71 -5.94 -14.74 -6.48
C CYS A 71 -5.77 -16.00 -7.33
N ASP A 72 -6.20 -15.91 -8.60
CA ASP A 72 -6.17 -17.02 -9.56
C ASP A 72 -5.07 -16.87 -10.61
N THR A 73 -4.47 -15.70 -10.73
CA THR A 73 -3.52 -15.35 -11.79
C THR A 73 -2.16 -14.92 -11.24
N SER A 74 -1.17 -14.78 -12.13
CA SER A 74 0.16 -14.25 -11.86
C SER A 74 0.69 -13.58 -13.14
N PRO A 75 1.35 -12.42 -13.07
CA PRO A 75 1.63 -11.65 -11.86
C PRO A 75 0.40 -10.95 -11.31
N VAL A 76 0.47 -10.54 -10.05
CA VAL A 76 -0.59 -9.80 -9.36
C VAL A 76 -0.02 -8.46 -8.88
N ALA A 77 -0.74 -7.37 -9.11
CA ALA A 77 -0.45 -6.10 -8.46
C ALA A 77 -0.98 -6.17 -7.03
N PHE A 78 -0.16 -5.84 -6.04
CA PHE A 78 -0.55 -5.90 -4.63
C PHE A 78 -0.51 -4.51 -4.02
N LEU A 79 -1.66 -4.05 -3.52
CA LEU A 79 -1.78 -2.79 -2.79
C LEU A 79 -1.31 -3.02 -1.35
N GLU A 80 -0.09 -2.57 -1.04
CA GLU A 80 0.52 -2.74 0.28
C GLU A 80 -0.09 -1.78 1.30
N GLY A 81 -0.39 -0.56 0.88
CA GLY A 81 -1.00 0.45 1.74
C GLY A 81 -1.61 1.58 0.95
N ILE A 82 -2.65 2.18 1.53
CA ILE A 82 -3.31 3.37 1.00
C ILE A 82 -3.87 4.14 2.18
N TYR A 83 -3.64 5.45 2.19
CA TYR A 83 -4.11 6.31 3.26
C TYR A 83 -4.36 7.72 2.75
N VAL A 84 -5.43 8.31 3.23
CA VAL A 84 -5.78 9.71 2.95
C VAL A 84 -5.99 10.41 4.29
N ALA A 85 -5.42 11.60 4.45
CA ALA A 85 -5.60 12.40 5.65
C ALA A 85 -7.10 12.61 5.93
N PRO A 86 -7.56 12.49 7.19
CA PRO A 86 -8.98 12.51 7.50
C PRO A 86 -9.77 13.71 6.94
N ALA A 87 -9.14 14.89 6.90
CA ALA A 87 -9.76 16.11 6.38
C ALA A 87 -10.09 16.05 4.88
N HIS A 88 -9.51 15.09 4.14
CA HIS A 88 -9.62 15.01 2.68
C HIS A 88 -10.28 13.72 2.20
N ARG A 89 -10.85 12.91 3.10
CA ARG A 89 -11.40 11.58 2.76
C ARG A 89 -12.64 11.59 1.90
N THR A 90 -13.37 12.68 1.84
CA THR A 90 -14.61 12.77 1.05
C THR A 90 -14.39 13.33 -0.36
N ALA A 91 -13.15 13.63 -0.73
CA ALA A 91 -12.82 14.26 -2.01
C ALA A 91 -12.49 13.28 -3.13
N GLY A 92 -12.67 11.96 -2.93
CA GLY A 92 -12.40 10.93 -3.95
C GLY A 92 -10.92 10.61 -4.13
N VAL A 93 -10.05 11.03 -3.23
CA VAL A 93 -8.59 10.86 -3.33
C VAL A 93 -8.20 9.38 -3.31
N ALA A 94 -8.77 8.60 -2.40
CA ALA A 94 -8.46 7.17 -2.29
C ALA A 94 -8.86 6.41 -3.56
N ARG A 95 -10.01 6.73 -4.13
CA ARG A 95 -10.47 6.14 -5.39
C ARG A 95 -9.53 6.49 -6.54
N ALA A 96 -9.06 7.73 -6.60
CA ALA A 96 -8.11 8.17 -7.62
C ALA A 96 -6.74 7.49 -7.47
N LEU A 97 -6.25 7.34 -6.25
CA LEU A 97 -5.03 6.58 -5.96
C LEU A 97 -5.17 5.12 -6.40
N CYS A 98 -6.26 4.48 -6.04
CA CYS A 98 -6.54 3.09 -6.41
C CYS A 98 -6.62 2.93 -7.94
N ALA A 99 -7.29 3.85 -8.63
CA ALA A 99 -7.38 3.83 -10.09
C ALA A 99 -5.99 3.91 -10.76
N ALA A 100 -5.09 4.72 -10.22
CA ALA A 100 -3.73 4.81 -10.72
C ALA A 100 -2.94 3.51 -10.52
N VAL A 101 -3.14 2.83 -9.38
CA VAL A 101 -2.54 1.52 -9.12
C VAL A 101 -3.10 0.47 -10.08
N GLU A 102 -4.41 0.47 -10.32
CA GLU A 102 -5.07 -0.44 -11.28
C GLU A 102 -4.51 -0.26 -12.70
N GLU A 103 -4.35 0.97 -13.14
CA GLU A 103 -3.77 1.29 -14.45
C GLU A 103 -2.33 0.78 -14.56
N TRP A 104 -1.53 0.99 -13.54
CA TRP A 104 -0.15 0.48 -13.50
C TRP A 104 -0.12 -1.05 -13.56
N GLY A 105 -0.92 -1.74 -12.77
CA GLY A 105 -1.00 -3.19 -12.76
C GLY A 105 -1.44 -3.75 -14.11
N THR A 106 -2.45 -3.15 -14.71
CA THR A 106 -2.93 -3.51 -16.06
C THR A 106 -1.81 -3.35 -17.10
N GLY A 107 -1.06 -2.25 -17.02
CA GLY A 107 0.07 -2.01 -17.92
C GLY A 107 1.20 -3.04 -17.79
N LEU A 108 1.31 -3.69 -16.65
CA LEU A 108 2.29 -4.76 -16.41
C LEU A 108 1.73 -6.17 -16.72
N GLY A 109 0.53 -6.25 -17.26
CA GLY A 109 -0.10 -7.52 -17.63
C GLY A 109 -0.83 -8.22 -16.49
N CYS A 110 -1.08 -7.53 -15.36
CA CYS A 110 -1.86 -8.10 -14.27
C CYS A 110 -3.35 -8.12 -14.59
N ALA A 111 -4.00 -9.24 -14.26
CA ALA A 111 -5.45 -9.38 -14.35
C ALA A 111 -6.13 -9.11 -13.02
N GLU A 112 -5.37 -9.06 -11.93
CA GLU A 112 -5.90 -8.89 -10.58
C GLU A 112 -5.07 -7.86 -9.81
N LEU A 113 -5.77 -7.08 -8.97
CA LEU A 113 -5.20 -6.23 -7.93
C LEU A 113 -5.62 -6.83 -6.59
N ALA A 114 -4.66 -7.20 -5.77
CA ALA A 114 -4.89 -7.78 -4.46
C ALA A 114 -4.56 -6.80 -3.34
N SER A 115 -5.12 -7.03 -2.19
CA SER A 115 -4.82 -6.31 -0.97
C SER A 115 -5.17 -7.19 0.23
N ASP A 116 -4.78 -6.79 1.42
CA ASP A 116 -5.17 -7.48 2.64
C ASP A 116 -5.51 -6.49 3.75
N ALA A 117 -6.15 -7.00 4.79
CA ALA A 117 -6.44 -6.27 6.01
C ALA A 117 -6.56 -7.26 7.16
N LEU A 118 -6.29 -6.79 8.39
CA LEU A 118 -6.52 -7.61 9.57
C LEU A 118 -7.99 -7.99 9.66
N LEU A 119 -8.27 -9.20 10.14
CA LEU A 119 -9.62 -9.75 10.22
C LEU A 119 -10.58 -8.86 11.03
N ASP A 120 -10.09 -8.21 12.06
CA ASP A 120 -10.88 -7.36 12.95
C ASP A 120 -10.92 -5.88 12.52
N ASN A 121 -10.26 -5.53 11.42
CA ASN A 121 -10.26 -4.15 10.90
C ASN A 121 -11.48 -3.90 10.00
N ALA A 122 -12.66 -3.77 10.61
CA ALA A 122 -13.91 -3.57 9.88
C ALA A 122 -13.92 -2.31 9.01
N ALA A 123 -13.26 -1.24 9.44
CA ALA A 123 -13.17 0.00 8.67
C ALA A 123 -12.41 -0.23 7.37
N SER A 124 -11.32 -0.99 7.40
CA SER A 124 -10.55 -1.35 6.21
C SER A 124 -11.35 -2.24 5.26
N HIS A 125 -12.12 -3.20 5.80
CA HIS A 125 -13.00 -4.04 4.99
C HIS A 125 -14.03 -3.20 4.22
N ALA A 126 -14.71 -2.29 4.91
CA ALA A 126 -15.69 -1.40 4.30
C ALA A 126 -15.05 -0.50 3.23
N PHE A 127 -13.85 0.01 3.50
CA PHE A 127 -13.10 0.82 2.54
C PHE A 127 -12.76 0.02 1.28
N HIS A 128 -12.24 -1.20 1.41
CA HIS A 128 -11.92 -2.06 0.27
C HIS A 128 -13.16 -2.35 -0.60
N GLU A 129 -14.28 -2.68 0.03
CA GLU A 129 -15.54 -2.91 -0.69
C GLU A 129 -16.01 -1.65 -1.45
N ALA A 130 -15.89 -0.48 -0.80
CA ALA A 130 -16.31 0.78 -1.39
C ALA A 130 -15.52 1.17 -2.64
N ILE A 131 -14.27 0.74 -2.76
CA ILE A 131 -13.43 1.00 -3.94
C ILE A 131 -13.34 -0.18 -4.91
N GLY A 132 -14.18 -1.19 -4.72
CA GLY A 132 -14.39 -2.26 -5.70
C GLY A 132 -13.66 -3.56 -5.43
N PHE A 133 -13.02 -3.73 -4.28
CA PHE A 133 -12.44 -5.01 -3.90
C PHE A 133 -13.52 -5.98 -3.44
N GLU A 134 -13.29 -7.25 -3.70
CA GLU A 134 -14.12 -8.37 -3.26
C GLU A 134 -13.35 -9.23 -2.28
N GLU A 135 -13.94 -9.54 -1.13
CA GLU A 135 -13.33 -10.45 -0.15
C GLU A 135 -13.22 -11.84 -0.75
N THR A 136 -12.02 -12.43 -0.73
CA THR A 136 -11.77 -13.76 -1.30
C THR A 136 -11.48 -14.81 -0.24
N GLU A 137 -10.59 -14.54 0.71
CA GLU A 137 -10.19 -15.50 1.74
C GLU A 137 -9.97 -14.82 3.09
N ARG A 138 -10.20 -15.59 4.13
CA ARG A 138 -9.80 -15.25 5.49
C ARG A 138 -8.76 -16.24 5.96
N VAL A 139 -7.64 -15.76 6.48
CA VAL A 139 -6.51 -16.60 6.88
C VAL A 139 -6.09 -16.29 8.30
N VAL A 140 -5.51 -17.29 8.95
CA VAL A 140 -4.85 -17.15 10.24
C VAL A 140 -3.40 -17.53 10.04
N TYR A 141 -2.50 -16.65 10.46
CA TYR A 141 -1.05 -16.89 10.33
C TYR A 141 -0.52 -17.52 11.62
N PHE A 142 0.32 -18.54 11.45
CA PHE A 142 1.00 -19.20 12.57
C PHE A 142 2.50 -19.08 12.39
N ARG A 143 3.22 -18.88 13.48
CA ARG A 143 4.67 -18.99 13.48
C ARG A 143 5.13 -19.72 14.74
N LYS A 144 6.27 -20.37 14.64
CA LYS A 144 6.99 -20.94 15.77
C LYS A 144 8.40 -20.39 15.76
N ARG A 145 8.79 -19.72 16.83
CA ARG A 145 10.19 -19.30 16.97
C ARG A 145 11.02 -20.54 17.19
N LEU A 146 12.10 -20.69 16.41
CA LEU A 146 13.02 -21.78 16.60
C LEU A 146 14.07 -21.38 17.64
N SER A 147 14.30 -22.25 18.61
CA SER A 147 15.34 -22.02 19.59
C SER A 147 16.72 -22.06 18.92
N PRO A 148 17.70 -21.23 19.39
CA PRO A 148 19.08 -21.41 18.92
C PRO A 148 19.56 -22.82 19.15
N SER A 149 20.41 -23.32 18.21
CA SER A 149 21.02 -24.65 18.37
C SER A 149 21.70 -24.72 19.74
N ARG A 150 21.43 -25.79 20.49
CA ARG A 150 22.14 -26.04 21.73
C ARG A 150 23.57 -26.42 21.44
N PRO A 151 24.55 -25.91 22.24
CA PRO A 151 25.93 -26.31 22.07
C PRO A 151 26.15 -27.82 22.35
#